data_35494f9b0090170ccf761ed07270a1f3
#
_entry.id   35494f9b0090170ccf761ed07270a1f3
#
_cell.length_a   1.000
_cell.length_b   1.000
_cell.length_c   1.000
_cell.angle_alpha   90.00
_cell.angle_beta   90.00
_cell.angle_gamma   90.00
#
_symmetry.space_group_name_H-M   'P 1'
#
loop_
_entity.id
_entity.type
_entity.pdbx_description
1 polymer ?
#
loop_
_entity_poly.entity_id
_entity_poly.type
_entity_poly.pdbx_seq_one_letter_code
_entity_poly.pdbx_strand_id
1 'polypeptide(L)'
;RLEKPDGAVVQFGGQTAINLTESLMKMGVKILGTSAEDVDAAEDRELFDQILEECQIPRAKGDTVFTTEEALKVANELGYPVLIRPSYVLGGQGMQIAVSDDDIKKFMQVVTRYHQEHPILIDKYLMGKEIEVDAVCDGEDILIPGIMEHIERAGIHSGDSISVYPAQTI
;
A
#
# COMPACT_ATOMS: atom_id res chain seq x y z
N ARG A 1 -25.44 11.50 17.59
CA ARG A 1 -26.84 12.03 17.76
C ARG A 1 -26.92 13.25 18.69
N LEU A 2 -25.98 13.38 19.64
CA LEU A 2 -25.93 14.55 20.55
C LEU A 2 -25.46 15.80 19.80
N GLU A 3 -24.35 15.68 19.03
CA GLU A 3 -23.70 16.81 18.37
C GLU A 3 -24.28 17.14 16.98
N LYS A 4 -25.11 16.26 16.40
CA LYS A 4 -25.72 16.38 15.07
C LYS A 4 -24.70 16.82 14.00
N PRO A 5 -23.60 16.10 13.81
CA PRO A 5 -22.60 16.46 12.81
C PRO A 5 -23.18 16.37 11.39
N ASP A 6 -22.67 17.16 10.47
CA ASP A 6 -23.05 17.12 9.05
C ASP A 6 -22.54 15.86 8.33
N GLY A 7 -21.49 15.22 8.85
CA GLY A 7 -20.90 14.02 8.31
C GLY A 7 -19.65 13.59 9.08
N ALA A 8 -18.93 12.65 8.54
CA ALA A 8 -17.69 12.13 9.11
C ALA A 8 -16.56 12.17 8.07
N VAL A 9 -15.36 12.59 8.49
CA VAL A 9 -14.11 12.43 7.73
C VAL A 9 -13.41 11.21 8.28
N VAL A 10 -13.07 10.24 7.42
CA VAL A 10 -12.50 8.95 7.84
C VAL A 10 -11.01 8.84 7.55
N GLN A 11 -10.46 9.63 6.63
CA GLN A 11 -9.07 9.52 6.17
C GLN A 11 -8.03 9.85 7.24
N PHE A 12 -8.35 10.70 8.20
CA PHE A 12 -7.40 11.14 9.25
C PHE A 12 -7.41 10.27 10.51
N GLY A 13 -8.14 9.18 10.53
CA GLY A 13 -8.27 8.28 11.68
C GLY A 13 -7.49 6.98 11.58
N GLY A 14 -6.60 6.86 10.59
CA GLY A 14 -5.86 5.64 10.29
C GLY A 14 -6.78 4.48 9.88
N GLN A 15 -6.24 3.27 9.82
CA GLN A 15 -6.94 2.08 9.33
C GLN A 15 -8.26 1.80 10.06
N THR A 16 -8.33 2.10 11.34
CA THR A 16 -9.57 1.91 12.13
C THR A 16 -10.72 2.76 11.59
N ALA A 17 -10.46 4.02 11.25
CA ALA A 17 -11.49 4.90 10.70
C ALA A 17 -11.84 4.53 9.26
N ILE A 18 -10.86 4.17 8.45
CA ILE A 18 -11.04 3.67 7.07
C ILE A 18 -11.94 2.44 7.08
N ASN A 19 -11.67 1.45 7.91
CA ASN A 19 -12.48 0.23 8.04
C ASN A 19 -13.92 0.47 8.51
N LEU A 20 -14.22 1.62 9.10
CA LEU A 20 -15.57 1.99 9.50
C LEU A 20 -16.37 2.67 8.39
N THR A 21 -15.75 3.06 7.28
CA THR A 21 -16.35 3.88 6.23
C THR A 21 -17.64 3.27 5.70
N GLU A 22 -17.60 2.02 5.25
CA GLU A 22 -18.77 1.31 4.72
C GLU A 22 -19.89 1.17 5.75
N SER A 23 -19.52 0.86 6.99
CA SER A 23 -20.50 0.72 8.10
C SER A 23 -21.18 2.04 8.43
N LEU A 24 -20.44 3.15 8.44
CA LEU A 24 -20.98 4.48 8.66
C LEU A 24 -21.94 4.88 7.54
N MET A 25 -21.57 4.62 6.29
CA MET A 25 -22.41 4.89 5.12
C MET A 25 -23.72 4.09 5.18
N LYS A 26 -23.66 2.78 5.50
CA LYS A 26 -24.86 1.93 5.69
C LYS A 26 -25.78 2.44 6.82
N MET A 27 -25.22 3.13 7.81
CA MET A 27 -26.00 3.79 8.88
C MET A 27 -26.56 5.16 8.50
N GLY A 28 -26.33 5.61 7.25
CA GLY A 28 -26.80 6.89 6.74
C GLY A 28 -25.95 8.09 7.18
N VAL A 29 -24.71 7.85 7.63
CA VAL A 29 -23.76 8.93 7.91
C VAL A 29 -23.12 9.37 6.60
N LYS A 30 -23.16 10.67 6.33
CA LYS A 30 -22.49 11.26 5.16
C LYS A 30 -20.98 11.20 5.37
N ILE A 31 -20.26 10.61 4.42
CA ILE A 31 -18.80 10.68 4.39
C ILE A 31 -18.39 11.97 3.69
N LEU A 32 -17.50 12.73 4.32
CA LEU A 32 -16.97 14.01 3.83
C LEU A 32 -15.53 13.77 3.33
N GLY A 33 -15.16 14.38 2.22
CA GLY A 33 -13.91 14.17 1.52
C GLY A 33 -14.01 13.04 0.50
N THR A 34 -13.04 12.12 0.47
CA THR A 34 -13.04 10.98 -0.46
C THR A 34 -14.26 10.08 -0.22
N SER A 35 -14.92 9.67 -1.29
CA SER A 35 -16.10 8.81 -1.21
C SER A 35 -15.78 7.44 -0.60
N ALA A 36 -16.79 6.73 -0.12
CA ALA A 36 -16.58 5.38 0.41
C ALA A 36 -16.14 4.41 -0.69
N GLU A 37 -16.66 4.58 -1.89
CA GLU A 37 -16.31 3.80 -3.06
C GLU A 37 -14.85 4.02 -3.47
N ASP A 38 -14.36 5.27 -3.45
CA ASP A 38 -12.97 5.60 -3.78
C ASP A 38 -11.99 5.14 -2.68
N VAL A 39 -12.43 5.18 -1.41
CA VAL A 39 -11.63 4.61 -0.31
C VAL A 39 -11.47 3.10 -0.49
N ASP A 40 -12.56 2.39 -0.81
CA ASP A 40 -12.55 0.95 -1.05
C ASP A 40 -11.68 0.59 -2.25
N ALA A 41 -11.80 1.34 -3.35
CA ALA A 41 -10.98 1.17 -4.54
C ALA A 41 -9.48 1.42 -4.29
N ALA A 42 -9.13 2.32 -3.38
CA ALA A 42 -7.74 2.56 -2.99
C ALA A 42 -7.17 1.46 -2.06
N GLU A 43 -8.03 0.81 -1.27
CA GLU A 43 -7.64 -0.29 -0.38
C GLU A 43 -7.57 -1.64 -1.10
N ASP A 44 -8.40 -1.82 -2.15
CA ASP A 44 -8.39 -3.03 -2.97
C ASP A 44 -7.27 -2.97 -4.01
N ARG A 45 -6.36 -3.96 -3.98
CA ARG A 45 -5.19 -3.97 -4.86
C ARG A 45 -5.56 -4.03 -6.34
N GLU A 46 -6.55 -4.85 -6.70
CA GLU A 46 -6.91 -5.04 -8.12
C GLU A 46 -7.60 -3.80 -8.68
N LEU A 47 -8.50 -3.19 -7.90
CA LEU A 47 -9.17 -1.96 -8.27
C LEU A 47 -8.16 -0.79 -8.36
N PHE A 48 -7.24 -0.70 -7.41
CA PHE A 48 -6.21 0.34 -7.43
C PHE A 48 -5.25 0.18 -8.61
N ASP A 49 -4.85 -1.04 -8.94
CA ASP A 49 -4.03 -1.34 -10.10
C ASP A 49 -4.74 -0.91 -11.41
N GLN A 50 -6.06 -1.14 -11.54
CA GLN A 50 -6.85 -0.69 -12.68
C GLN A 50 -6.89 0.84 -12.79
N ILE A 51 -7.09 1.53 -11.67
CA ILE A 51 -7.06 3.01 -11.63
C ILE A 51 -5.70 3.54 -12.09
N LEU A 52 -4.60 2.96 -11.62
CA LEU A 52 -3.26 3.36 -12.04
C LEU A 52 -3.03 3.13 -13.53
N GLU A 53 -3.53 2.01 -14.08
CA GLU A 53 -3.45 1.72 -15.52
C GLU A 53 -4.29 2.70 -16.36
N GLU A 54 -5.52 3.00 -15.96
CA GLU A 54 -6.38 3.98 -16.59
C GLU A 54 -5.76 5.38 -16.59
N CYS A 55 -5.14 5.75 -15.47
CA CYS A 55 -4.42 7.02 -15.31
C CYS A 55 -3.04 7.02 -15.97
N GLN A 56 -2.58 5.90 -16.54
CA GLN A 56 -1.23 5.72 -17.09
C GLN A 56 -0.11 6.01 -16.08
N ILE A 57 -0.35 5.72 -14.81
CA ILE A 57 0.63 5.91 -13.72
C ILE A 57 1.47 4.64 -13.61
N PRO A 58 2.80 4.72 -13.72
CA PRO A 58 3.68 3.56 -13.55
C PRO A 58 3.56 2.99 -12.13
N ARG A 59 3.49 1.67 -12.04
CA ARG A 59 3.52 0.93 -10.76
C ARG A 59 4.55 -0.16 -10.76
N ALA A 60 4.92 -0.62 -9.58
CA ALA A 60 5.74 -1.82 -9.44
C ALA A 60 4.97 -3.03 -10.00
N LYS A 61 5.58 -3.76 -10.93
CA LYS A 61 5.01 -5.02 -11.41
C LYS A 61 5.14 -6.07 -10.32
N GLY A 62 4.14 -6.89 -10.15
CA GLY A 62 4.13 -7.95 -9.16
C GLY A 62 2.98 -8.90 -9.37
N ASP A 63 2.99 -9.98 -8.59
CA ASP A 63 1.96 -11.00 -8.63
C ASP A 63 1.76 -11.63 -7.26
N THR A 64 0.64 -12.31 -7.11
CA THR A 64 0.25 -13.04 -5.92
C THR A 64 0.50 -14.52 -6.12
N VAL A 65 1.19 -15.14 -5.17
CA VAL A 65 1.62 -16.54 -5.26
C VAL A 65 1.26 -17.32 -3.99
N PHE A 66 1.11 -18.63 -4.14
CA PHE A 66 0.79 -19.53 -3.04
C PHE A 66 1.87 -20.60 -2.82
N THR A 67 2.68 -20.87 -3.83
CA THR A 67 3.70 -21.92 -3.80
C THR A 67 5.10 -21.37 -4.03
N THR A 68 6.11 -22.13 -3.61
CA THR A 68 7.51 -21.77 -3.85
C THR A 68 7.83 -21.75 -5.34
N GLU A 69 7.25 -22.66 -6.11
CA GLU A 69 7.46 -22.76 -7.55
C GLU A 69 6.91 -21.54 -8.28
N GLU A 70 5.69 -21.10 -7.91
CA GLU A 70 5.10 -19.85 -8.43
C GLU A 70 5.95 -18.65 -8.04
N ALA A 71 6.40 -18.59 -6.78
CA ALA A 71 7.25 -17.52 -6.28
C ALA A 71 8.56 -17.37 -7.07
N LEU A 72 9.24 -18.49 -7.33
CA LEU A 72 10.46 -18.51 -8.13
C LEU A 72 10.21 -18.08 -9.58
N LYS A 73 9.10 -18.55 -10.18
CA LYS A 73 8.71 -18.16 -11.53
C LYS A 73 8.52 -16.66 -11.63
N VAL A 74 7.66 -16.09 -10.77
CA VAL A 74 7.36 -14.65 -10.76
C VAL A 74 8.62 -13.82 -10.50
N ALA A 75 9.45 -14.21 -9.51
CA ALA A 75 10.68 -13.50 -9.21
C ALA A 75 11.67 -13.49 -10.38
N ASN A 76 11.78 -14.60 -11.11
CA ASN A 76 12.65 -14.68 -12.29
C ASN A 76 12.09 -13.89 -13.48
N GLU A 77 10.78 -13.83 -13.68
CA GLU A 77 10.13 -13.02 -14.71
C GLU A 77 10.30 -11.51 -14.44
N LEU A 78 10.17 -11.10 -13.17
CA LEU A 78 10.38 -9.71 -12.74
C LEU A 78 11.87 -9.31 -12.77
N GLY A 79 12.75 -10.27 -12.56
CA GLY A 79 14.19 -10.06 -12.34
C GLY A 79 14.48 -9.52 -10.93
N TYR A 80 15.55 -9.97 -10.32
CA TYR A 80 15.98 -9.52 -9.00
C TYR A 80 16.51 -8.07 -8.99
N PRO A 81 16.44 -7.35 -7.86
CA PRO A 81 15.78 -7.71 -6.61
C PRO A 81 14.26 -7.64 -6.68
N VAL A 82 13.60 -8.45 -5.85
CA VAL A 82 12.15 -8.41 -5.64
C VAL A 82 11.82 -8.23 -4.17
N LEU A 83 10.68 -7.62 -3.89
CA LEU A 83 10.11 -7.49 -2.55
C LEU A 83 9.10 -8.62 -2.34
N ILE A 84 9.25 -9.37 -1.24
CA ILE A 84 8.31 -10.40 -0.85
C ILE A 84 7.60 -9.95 0.41
N ARG A 85 6.29 -10.09 0.42
CA ARG A 85 5.47 -9.80 1.61
C ARG A 85 4.29 -10.75 1.71
N PRO A 86 3.96 -11.26 2.90
CA PRO A 86 2.68 -11.92 3.12
C PRO A 86 1.55 -10.90 2.92
N SER A 87 0.41 -11.31 2.38
CA SER A 87 -0.76 -10.42 2.21
C SER A 87 -1.38 -9.96 3.54
N TYR A 88 -0.99 -10.57 4.64
CA TYR A 88 -1.54 -10.32 5.97
C TYR A 88 -0.43 -9.92 6.94
N VAL A 89 0.05 -8.68 6.86
CA VAL A 89 1.02 -8.17 7.83
C VAL A 89 0.72 -6.74 8.20
N LEU A 90 0.50 -6.50 9.47
CA LEU A 90 0.41 -5.16 10.03
C LEU A 90 1.83 -4.58 10.25
N GLY A 91 2.08 -3.39 9.72
CA GLY A 91 3.28 -2.62 10.06
C GLY A 91 4.58 -3.11 9.44
N GLY A 92 4.57 -3.70 8.24
CA GLY A 92 5.80 -4.06 7.51
C GLY A 92 6.58 -5.25 8.07
N GLN A 93 6.10 -5.89 9.13
CA GLN A 93 6.74 -7.09 9.66
C GLN A 93 6.59 -8.26 8.68
N GLY A 94 7.70 -8.94 8.39
CA GLY A 94 7.72 -10.06 7.47
C GLY A 94 7.94 -9.71 6.01
N MET A 95 8.18 -8.44 5.66
CA MET A 95 8.65 -8.07 4.32
C MET A 95 10.15 -8.36 4.19
N GLN A 96 10.56 -8.86 3.03
CA GLN A 96 11.96 -9.13 2.74
C GLN A 96 12.29 -8.77 1.29
N ILE A 97 13.47 -8.19 1.08
CA ILE A 97 14.05 -8.03 -0.25
C ILE A 97 14.83 -9.30 -0.57
N ALA A 98 14.45 -9.97 -1.65
CA ALA A 98 15.18 -11.13 -2.16
C ALA A 98 16.03 -10.73 -3.36
N VAL A 99 17.26 -11.17 -3.36
CA VAL A 99 18.25 -10.94 -4.43
C VAL A 99 18.60 -12.20 -5.19
N SER A 100 18.06 -13.35 -4.76
CA SER A 100 18.33 -14.66 -5.35
C SER A 100 17.18 -15.65 -5.11
N ASP A 101 17.16 -16.72 -5.89
CA ASP A 101 16.26 -17.86 -5.70
C ASP A 101 16.36 -18.48 -4.30
N ASP A 102 17.56 -18.48 -3.71
CA ASP A 102 17.76 -19.03 -2.37
C ASP A 102 17.10 -18.20 -1.29
N ASP A 103 17.02 -16.89 -1.47
CA ASP A 103 16.30 -16.01 -0.56
C ASP A 103 14.79 -16.27 -0.62
N ILE A 104 14.24 -16.45 -1.84
CA ILE A 104 12.85 -16.85 -2.05
C ILE A 104 12.55 -18.16 -1.32
N LYS A 105 13.36 -19.21 -1.55
CA LYS A 105 13.16 -20.52 -0.92
C LYS A 105 13.19 -20.44 0.59
N LYS A 106 14.15 -19.71 1.18
CA LYS A 106 14.23 -19.51 2.63
C LYS A 106 13.00 -18.80 3.17
N PHE A 107 12.57 -17.72 2.53
CA PHE A 107 11.39 -16.97 2.92
C PHE A 107 10.14 -17.85 2.89
N MET A 108 9.91 -18.53 1.78
CA MET A 108 8.76 -19.42 1.60
C MET A 108 8.73 -20.54 2.65
N GLN A 109 9.89 -21.14 3.00
CA GLN A 109 9.98 -22.14 4.06
C GLN A 109 9.57 -21.61 5.42
N VAL A 110 9.82 -20.35 5.74
CA VAL A 110 9.41 -19.73 7.00
C VAL A 110 7.92 -19.43 6.98
N VAL A 111 7.43 -18.81 5.92
CA VAL A 111 6.03 -18.36 5.84
C VAL A 111 5.07 -19.55 5.75
N THR A 112 5.38 -20.57 4.95
CA THR A 112 4.52 -21.77 4.83
C THR A 112 4.39 -22.58 6.12
N ARG A 113 5.34 -22.46 7.05
CA ARG A 113 5.23 -23.09 8.37
C ARG A 113 4.17 -22.44 9.28
N TYR A 114 3.93 -21.15 9.08
CA TYR A 114 3.08 -20.36 9.98
C TYR A 114 1.73 -19.94 9.33
N HIS A 115 1.65 -19.89 8.01
CA HIS A 115 0.50 -19.33 7.29
C HIS A 115 0.24 -20.07 5.97
N GLN A 116 -0.21 -21.31 6.03
CA GLN A 116 -0.44 -22.16 4.84
C GLN A 116 -1.57 -21.70 3.91
N GLU A 117 -2.39 -20.72 4.32
CA GLU A 117 -3.61 -20.36 3.60
C GLU A 117 -3.62 -18.92 3.04
N HIS A 118 -2.57 -18.14 3.28
CA HIS A 118 -2.54 -16.74 2.85
C HIS A 118 -1.63 -16.53 1.64
N PRO A 119 -2.09 -15.76 0.65
CA PRO A 119 -1.28 -15.43 -0.51
C PRO A 119 -0.07 -14.59 -0.12
N ILE A 120 1.01 -14.77 -0.88
CA ILE A 120 2.25 -14.02 -0.76
C ILE A 120 2.37 -13.14 -2.00
N LEU A 121 2.70 -11.88 -1.78
CA LEU A 121 2.92 -10.91 -2.84
C LEU A 121 4.41 -10.84 -3.16
N ILE A 122 4.72 -10.86 -4.46
CA ILE A 122 6.07 -10.65 -4.98
C ILE A 122 6.02 -9.49 -5.93
N ASP A 123 6.68 -8.42 -5.56
CA ASP A 123 6.70 -7.18 -6.34
C ASP A 123 8.14 -6.88 -6.80
N LYS A 124 8.29 -6.28 -7.97
CA LYS A 124 9.59 -5.73 -8.39
C LYS A 124 10.05 -4.70 -7.38
N TYR A 125 11.21 -4.91 -6.77
CA TYR A 125 11.78 -3.91 -5.88
C TYR A 125 12.31 -2.72 -6.68
N LEU A 126 11.72 -1.57 -6.43
CA LEU A 126 12.11 -0.30 -7.04
C LEU A 126 13.08 0.41 -6.09
N MET A 127 14.33 0.51 -6.54
CA MET A 127 15.35 1.31 -5.85
C MET A 127 15.18 2.77 -6.22
N GLY A 128 14.84 3.60 -5.25
CA GLY A 128 14.63 5.02 -5.49
C GLY A 128 14.40 5.76 -4.19
N LYS A 129 14.06 7.03 -4.30
CA LYS A 129 13.62 7.85 -3.18
C LYS A 129 12.12 7.63 -2.98
N GLU A 130 11.75 7.55 -1.74
CA GLU A 130 10.37 7.53 -1.33
C GLU A 130 9.93 8.94 -0.99
N ILE A 131 8.80 9.32 -1.54
CA ILE A 131 8.19 10.64 -1.30
C ILE A 131 6.77 10.45 -0.83
N GLU A 132 6.29 11.40 -0.08
CA GLU A 132 4.92 11.46 0.41
C GLU A 132 4.30 12.78 -0.02
N VAL A 133 3.10 12.72 -0.56
CA VAL A 133 2.38 13.88 -1.06
C VAL A 133 0.97 13.86 -0.52
N ASP A 134 0.62 14.88 0.23
CA ASP A 134 -0.76 15.14 0.63
C ASP A 134 -1.39 16.10 -0.37
N ALA A 135 -2.61 15.78 -0.78
CA ALA A 135 -3.36 16.60 -1.70
C ALA A 135 -4.81 16.78 -1.23
N VAL A 136 -5.36 17.94 -1.48
CA VAL A 136 -6.78 18.25 -1.27
C VAL A 136 -7.39 18.66 -2.58
N CYS A 137 -8.49 18.03 -2.96
CA CYS A 137 -9.23 18.31 -4.17
C CYS A 137 -10.68 18.71 -3.85
N ASP A 138 -11.19 19.74 -4.49
CA ASP A 138 -12.60 20.16 -4.37
C ASP A 138 -13.48 19.66 -5.54
N GLY A 139 -12.89 18.88 -6.46
CA GLY A 139 -13.52 18.34 -7.66
C GLY A 139 -13.16 19.10 -8.95
N GLU A 140 -12.57 20.28 -8.84
CA GLU A 140 -12.11 21.09 -9.98
C GLU A 140 -10.60 21.37 -9.86
N ASP A 141 -10.15 21.82 -8.68
CA ASP A 141 -8.77 22.19 -8.42
C ASP A 141 -8.12 21.25 -7.40
N ILE A 142 -6.80 21.10 -7.49
CA ILE A 142 -5.99 20.31 -6.58
C ILE A 142 -4.97 21.21 -5.87
N LEU A 143 -4.96 21.19 -4.56
CA LEU A 143 -3.96 21.83 -3.74
C LEU A 143 -2.96 20.78 -3.21
N ILE A 144 -1.70 20.95 -3.53
CA ILE A 144 -0.58 20.20 -2.97
C ILE A 144 0.26 21.18 -2.15
N PRO A 145 0.15 21.17 -0.81
CA PRO A 145 0.87 22.14 0.04
C PRO A 145 2.38 21.92 0.03
N GLY A 146 2.82 20.72 -0.31
CA GLY A 146 4.23 20.39 -0.44
C GLY A 146 4.47 18.89 -0.59
N ILE A 147 5.74 18.56 -0.78
CA ILE A 147 6.23 17.19 -0.94
C ILE A 147 7.21 16.88 0.17
N MET A 148 7.02 15.74 0.84
CA MET A 148 7.94 15.20 1.83
C MET A 148 8.84 14.14 1.20
N GLU A 149 10.09 14.10 1.64
CA GLU A 149 11.07 13.10 1.23
C GLU A 149 11.44 12.23 2.42
N HIS A 150 11.41 10.91 2.25
CA HIS A 150 11.85 9.97 3.26
C HIS A 150 13.38 9.88 3.31
N ILE A 151 13.93 9.78 4.52
CA ILE A 151 15.37 9.60 4.74
C ILE A 151 15.76 8.15 4.49
N GLU A 152 14.87 7.22 4.84
CA GLU A 152 15.07 5.80 4.65
C GLU A 152 14.97 5.43 3.17
N ARG A 153 15.50 4.24 2.85
CA ARG A 153 15.38 3.69 1.50
C ARG A 153 13.95 3.25 1.23
N ALA A 154 13.53 3.38 -0.01
CA ALA A 154 12.23 2.90 -0.47
C ALA A 154 11.95 1.45 -0.05
N GLY A 155 10.73 1.19 0.39
CA GLY A 155 10.27 -0.12 0.87
C GLY A 155 10.63 -0.44 2.33
N ILE A 156 11.27 0.47 3.06
CA ILE A 156 11.45 0.36 4.50
C ILE A 156 10.33 1.12 5.18
N HIS A 157 9.18 0.46 5.33
CA HIS A 157 8.06 1.04 6.06
C HIS A 157 8.05 0.58 7.50
N SER A 158 8.17 1.54 8.39
CA SER A 158 7.81 1.36 9.77
C SER A 158 7.07 2.62 10.23
N GLY A 159 6.29 2.52 11.28
CA GLY A 159 5.62 3.67 11.87
C GLY A 159 6.56 4.73 12.43
N ASP A 160 7.87 4.55 12.29
CA ASP A 160 8.96 5.40 12.76
C ASP A 160 9.84 5.96 11.60
N SER A 161 9.34 5.95 10.36
CA SER A 161 10.03 6.57 9.22
C SER A 161 10.19 8.07 9.43
N ILE A 162 11.34 8.59 9.00
CA ILE A 162 11.66 10.02 9.08
C ILE A 162 11.38 10.67 7.73
N SER A 163 10.46 11.64 7.72
CA SER A 163 10.17 12.46 6.56
C SER A 163 10.70 13.88 6.73
N VAL A 164 11.23 14.46 5.69
CA VAL A 164 11.73 15.84 5.64
C VAL A 164 10.83 16.68 4.76
N TYR A 165 10.38 17.80 5.29
CA TYR A 165 9.59 18.79 4.57
C TYR A 165 10.30 20.16 4.58
N PRO A 166 10.35 20.87 3.46
CA PRO A 166 10.11 20.38 2.10
C PRO A 166 11.17 19.37 1.66
N ALA A 167 10.88 18.59 0.62
CA ALA A 167 11.86 17.69 0.02
C ALA A 167 13.14 18.42 -0.34
N GLN A 168 14.31 17.79 -0.11
CA GLN A 168 15.61 18.44 -0.21
C GLN A 168 16.39 18.06 -1.46
N THR A 169 16.09 16.88 -2.03
CA THR A 169 16.94 16.28 -3.06
C THR A 169 16.20 15.86 -4.32
N ILE A 170 14.90 16.16 -4.40
CA ILE A 170 14.05 15.96 -5.57
C ILE A 170 13.56 17.29 -6.14
#